data_3571910b591a72e2ee7fa274b2c153d5
#
_entry.id   3571910b591a72e2ee7fa274b2c153d5
#
_cell.length_a   1.000
_cell.length_b   1.000
_cell.length_c   1.000
_cell.angle_alpha   90.00
_cell.angle_beta   90.00
_cell.angle_gamma   90.00
#
_symmetry.space_group_name_H-M   'P 1'
#
loop_
_entity.id
_entity.type
_entity.pdbx_description
1 polymer ?
#
loop_
_entity_poly.entity_id
_entity_poly.type
_entity_poly.pdbx_seq_one_letter_code
_entity_poly.pdbx_strand_id
1 'polypeptide(L)'
;MEMIPLQPKLASSMTNLSMASPLPTRMEREKISIHRSGLQQISSPLSATDDKKKQKAVFVLGTTATGKSKLSIDLATHFQGEIINSDKIQVYKGLDILTNKVSETERRGVPHHLLGFVEPGEEFTPQDFRNHVHKAMKHIIGNGNTPIIAGGSNRYIEALVEDPLSKFKDNYDPCFLWVDVALPILFDRAAKRVDEMLDAGLVNEVRCMFIPGMDHSSGIWRAIGIPELEPYFQAEMEMADELTKKILLDTGIKEMKENTKKLIEKQLRKIRCLANEKGWKLHRIDATCVYERNGKSR
;
A
#
# COMPACT_ATOMS: atom_id res chain seq x y z
N MET A 1 -50.24 -34.71 -1.01
CA MET A 1 -51.13 -33.91 -0.19
C MET A 1 -50.34 -32.66 0.10
N GLU A 2 -50.57 -31.85 -0.68
CA GLU A 2 -51.33 -30.60 -0.97
C GLU A 2 -50.53 -29.35 -0.61
N MET A 3 -50.23 -28.67 -1.68
CA MET A 3 -49.80 -27.27 -1.71
C MET A 3 -50.96 -26.36 -1.37
N ILE A 4 -50.75 -25.21 -0.73
CA ILE A 4 -51.50 -23.97 -0.99
C ILE A 4 -50.56 -22.77 -0.78
N PRO A 5 -50.53 -21.82 -1.74
CA PRO A 5 -49.81 -20.56 -1.66
C PRO A 5 -50.75 -19.41 -1.29
N LEU A 6 -50.27 -18.34 -0.71
CA LEU A 6 -50.97 -17.05 -0.65
C LEU A 6 -50.00 -15.85 -0.86
N GLN A 7 -50.18 -15.21 -1.99
CA GLN A 7 -49.84 -13.81 -2.26
C GLN A 7 -51.12 -12.94 -2.10
N PRO A 8 -51.08 -11.63 -2.41
CA PRO A 8 -50.58 -10.46 -1.67
C PRO A 8 -51.66 -9.42 -1.35
N LYS A 9 -51.39 -8.35 -0.65
CA LYS A 9 -52.25 -7.15 -0.69
C LYS A 9 -51.45 -5.85 -0.72
N LEU A 10 -51.68 -5.12 -1.80
CA LEU A 10 -51.42 -3.70 -2.05
C LEU A 10 -52.31 -2.78 -1.22
N ALA A 11 -51.84 -1.59 -0.87
CA ALA A 11 -52.53 -0.29 -0.90
C ALA A 11 -51.54 0.74 -0.32
N SER A 12 -50.94 1.62 -1.05
CA SER A 12 -51.37 2.94 -1.58
C SER A 12 -51.84 3.92 -0.49
N SER A 13 -51.08 4.97 -0.24
CA SER A 13 -51.59 6.32 -0.23
C SER A 13 -50.45 7.36 -0.35
N MET A 14 -50.66 8.22 -1.32
CA MET A 14 -49.89 9.45 -1.59
C MET A 14 -50.23 10.51 -0.55
N THR A 15 -49.31 11.40 -0.21
CA THR A 15 -49.57 12.84 -0.20
C THR A 15 -48.27 13.65 -0.35
N ASN A 16 -48.37 14.58 -1.27
CA ASN A 16 -47.39 15.64 -1.61
C ASN A 16 -47.17 16.61 -0.45
N LEU A 17 -45.97 17.20 -0.34
CA LEU A 17 -45.87 18.66 -0.26
C LEU A 17 -44.48 19.14 -0.70
N SER A 18 -44.51 19.94 -1.73
CA SER A 18 -43.53 20.80 -2.30
C SER A 18 -43.08 21.92 -1.32
N MET A 19 -41.79 22.23 -1.28
CA MET A 19 -41.30 23.61 -1.15
C MET A 19 -39.88 23.67 -1.70
N ALA A 20 -39.76 24.34 -2.85
CA ALA A 20 -38.52 24.79 -3.42
C ALA A 20 -38.13 26.13 -2.79
N SER A 21 -36.85 26.37 -2.59
CA SER A 21 -36.28 27.72 -2.43
C SER A 21 -34.98 27.82 -3.23
N PRO A 22 -34.71 29.00 -3.85
CA PRO A 22 -33.89 29.10 -5.04
C PRO A 22 -32.41 29.37 -4.80
N LEU A 23 -31.62 28.97 -5.76
CA LEU A 23 -30.19 29.31 -5.92
C LEU A 23 -29.99 30.81 -6.12
N PRO A 24 -28.92 31.40 -5.59
CA PRO A 24 -28.56 32.78 -5.97
C PRO A 24 -27.80 32.83 -7.29
N THR A 25 -28.22 33.82 -8.07
CA THR A 25 -27.79 34.24 -9.39
C THR A 25 -26.36 34.77 -9.42
N ARG A 26 -25.69 34.43 -10.48
CA ARG A 26 -24.63 35.03 -11.26
C ARG A 26 -24.29 36.51 -10.89
N MET A 27 -23.12 36.73 -10.36
CA MET A 27 -22.52 38.07 -10.31
C MET A 27 -21.57 38.34 -11.50
N GLU A 28 -21.69 39.54 -12.00
CA GLU A 28 -21.23 40.06 -13.26
C GLU A 28 -19.69 40.12 -13.42
N ARG A 29 -19.28 39.92 -14.66
CA ARG A 29 -17.90 40.19 -15.10
C ARG A 29 -17.71 41.68 -15.35
N GLU A 30 -16.94 42.33 -14.55
CA GLU A 30 -16.40 43.65 -14.92
C GLU A 30 -15.30 43.50 -15.98
N LYS A 31 -15.51 44.19 -17.09
CA LYS A 31 -14.54 44.36 -18.17
C LYS A 31 -13.60 45.51 -17.79
N ILE A 32 -12.34 45.21 -17.53
CA ILE A 32 -11.30 46.23 -17.51
C ILE A 32 -10.68 46.31 -18.92
N SER A 33 -10.96 47.40 -19.57
CA SER A 33 -10.35 47.82 -20.83
C SER A 33 -8.99 48.48 -20.52
N ILE A 34 -7.88 47.91 -20.99
CA ILE A 34 -6.58 48.57 -20.99
C ILE A 34 -6.18 48.91 -22.42
N HIS A 35 -5.99 50.18 -22.66
CA HIS A 35 -5.54 50.80 -23.88
C HIS A 35 -4.20 50.25 -24.38
N ARG A 36 -4.15 49.89 -25.66
CA ARG A 36 -2.93 49.70 -26.44
C ARG A 36 -2.33 51.01 -26.82
N SER A 37 -1.07 51.27 -26.43
CA SER A 37 -0.18 52.15 -27.14
C SER A 37 1.23 51.56 -27.18
N GLY A 38 1.75 51.51 -28.39
CA GLY A 38 2.84 50.75 -28.93
C GLY A 38 4.20 50.78 -28.21
N LEU A 39 4.92 49.70 -28.43
CA LEU A 39 6.38 49.77 -28.57
C LEU A 39 6.85 48.56 -29.42
N GLN A 40 7.83 48.88 -30.22
CA GLN A 40 8.37 48.14 -31.36
C GLN A 40 8.97 46.75 -31.00
N GLN A 41 8.91 45.89 -32.01
CA GLN A 41 9.60 44.63 -32.15
C GLN A 41 11.09 44.73 -31.86
N ILE A 42 11.58 43.94 -30.90
CA ILE A 42 12.94 43.44 -30.89
C ILE A 42 12.80 41.92 -30.89
N SER A 43 12.99 41.36 -32.06
CA SER A 43 13.09 39.92 -32.27
C SER A 43 14.46 39.44 -31.85
N SER A 44 14.57 38.85 -30.67
CA SER A 44 15.65 37.96 -30.31
C SER A 44 15.03 36.56 -30.14
N PRO A 45 15.58 35.46 -30.70
CA PRO A 45 15.08 34.14 -30.46
C PRO A 45 15.47 33.75 -29.03
N LEU A 46 14.54 33.92 -28.09
CA LEU A 46 14.60 33.24 -26.82
C LEU A 46 14.55 31.75 -27.14
N SER A 47 15.69 31.08 -26.94
CA SER A 47 15.73 29.63 -26.83
C SER A 47 14.70 29.21 -25.77
N ALA A 48 13.58 28.73 -26.24
CA ALA A 48 12.61 28.04 -25.40
C ALA A 48 13.27 26.74 -24.94
N THR A 49 13.98 26.77 -23.82
CA THR A 49 14.14 25.57 -22.99
C THR A 49 12.74 25.23 -22.51
N ASP A 50 12.11 24.31 -23.24
CA ASP A 50 10.86 23.69 -22.86
C ASP A 50 11.16 22.90 -21.58
N ASP A 51 11.11 23.57 -20.44
CA ASP A 51 11.20 22.98 -19.11
C ASP A 51 9.95 22.12 -18.94
N LYS A 52 9.96 20.92 -19.54
CA LYS A 52 8.90 19.93 -19.36
C LYS A 52 8.74 19.69 -17.87
N LYS A 53 7.72 20.30 -17.29
CA LYS A 53 7.36 20.14 -15.88
C LYS A 53 7.27 18.66 -15.57
N LYS A 54 8.23 18.14 -14.76
CA LYS A 54 8.30 16.74 -14.39
C LYS A 54 6.99 16.31 -13.74
N GLN A 55 6.53 15.11 -14.10
CA GLN A 55 5.32 14.53 -13.52
C GLN A 55 5.57 14.14 -12.07
N LYS A 56 4.61 14.45 -11.21
CA LYS A 56 4.68 14.11 -9.78
C LYS A 56 4.53 12.61 -9.58
N ALA A 57 5.33 12.06 -8.65
CA ALA A 57 5.21 10.69 -8.16
C ALA A 57 5.25 10.70 -6.64
N VAL A 58 4.22 10.18 -5.99
CA VAL A 58 4.12 10.16 -4.52
C VAL A 58 4.65 8.82 -4.00
N PHE A 59 5.54 8.88 -3.01
CA PHE A 59 6.07 7.70 -2.32
C PHE A 59 5.56 7.69 -0.88
N VAL A 60 4.94 6.59 -0.45
CA VAL A 60 4.50 6.40 0.93
C VAL A 60 5.40 5.38 1.59
N LEU A 61 6.39 5.88 2.31
CA LEU A 61 7.39 5.12 3.06
C LEU A 61 6.96 4.91 4.51
N GLY A 62 7.52 3.91 5.14
CA GLY A 62 7.30 3.60 6.55
C GLY A 62 7.56 2.12 6.82
N THR A 63 7.66 1.74 8.08
CA THR A 63 7.83 0.34 8.46
C THR A 63 6.51 -0.42 8.34
N THR A 64 6.57 -1.75 8.46
CA THR A 64 5.33 -2.53 8.56
C THR A 64 4.50 -2.04 9.76
N ALA A 65 3.19 -2.20 9.70
CA ALA A 65 2.19 -1.79 10.72
C ALA A 65 2.01 -0.27 10.94
N THR A 66 2.67 0.64 10.20
CA THR A 66 2.48 2.11 10.36
C THR A 66 1.22 2.68 9.69
N GLY A 67 0.44 1.88 8.95
CA GLY A 67 -0.77 2.36 8.27
C GLY A 67 -0.55 2.93 6.87
N LYS A 68 0.60 2.66 6.24
CA LYS A 68 0.90 3.11 4.86
C LYS A 68 -0.21 2.83 3.86
N SER A 69 -0.72 1.58 3.82
CA SER A 69 -1.75 1.17 2.85
C SER A 69 -3.01 2.02 2.98
N LYS A 70 -3.47 2.25 4.22
CA LYS A 70 -4.63 3.11 4.46
C LYS A 70 -4.39 4.53 3.98
N LEU A 71 -3.26 5.14 4.34
CA LEU A 71 -2.91 6.49 3.87
C LEU A 71 -2.82 6.54 2.34
N SER A 72 -2.22 5.52 1.71
CA SER A 72 -2.09 5.49 0.25
C SER A 72 -3.44 5.43 -0.45
N ILE A 73 -4.39 4.65 0.09
CA ILE A 73 -5.77 4.56 -0.43
C ILE A 73 -6.50 5.90 -0.22
N ASP A 74 -6.35 6.53 0.94
CA ASP A 74 -6.95 7.84 1.22
C ASP A 74 -6.41 8.91 0.25
N LEU A 75 -5.08 8.93 0.01
CA LEU A 75 -4.46 9.82 -0.97
C LEU A 75 -4.94 9.53 -2.40
N ALA A 76 -4.98 8.26 -2.80
CA ALA A 76 -5.44 7.87 -4.13
C ALA A 76 -6.89 8.28 -4.37
N THR A 77 -7.75 8.11 -3.38
CA THR A 77 -9.16 8.53 -3.44
C THR A 77 -9.29 10.04 -3.58
N HIS A 78 -8.45 10.79 -2.83
CA HIS A 78 -8.54 12.26 -2.81
C HIS A 78 -7.92 12.92 -4.06
N PHE A 79 -6.83 12.37 -4.58
CA PHE A 79 -6.06 12.94 -5.68
C PHE A 79 -6.22 12.20 -7.02
N GLN A 80 -7.26 11.36 -7.15
CA GLN A 80 -7.47 10.52 -8.35
C GLN A 80 -6.18 9.77 -8.71
N GLY A 81 -5.65 9.01 -7.74
CA GLY A 81 -4.43 8.27 -7.92
C GLY A 81 -4.66 6.77 -8.08
N GLU A 82 -3.60 6.09 -8.48
CA GLU A 82 -3.52 4.63 -8.49
C GLU A 82 -2.28 4.19 -7.70
N ILE A 83 -2.38 3.06 -7.02
CA ILE A 83 -1.32 2.58 -6.13
C ILE A 83 -0.43 1.58 -6.85
N ILE A 84 0.88 1.76 -6.71
CA ILE A 84 1.91 0.80 -7.14
C ILE A 84 2.51 0.18 -5.87
N ASN A 85 2.26 -1.12 -5.66
CA ASN A 85 2.82 -1.83 -4.53
C ASN A 85 4.34 -1.92 -4.61
N SER A 86 5.04 -1.57 -3.54
CA SER A 86 6.49 -1.71 -3.38
C SER A 86 6.88 -2.62 -2.22
N ASP A 87 6.03 -3.56 -1.86
CA ASP A 87 6.38 -4.63 -0.94
C ASP A 87 6.81 -5.88 -1.72
N LYS A 88 8.04 -6.35 -1.48
CA LYS A 88 8.66 -7.46 -2.22
C LYS A 88 7.99 -8.81 -2.01
N ILE A 89 7.18 -8.96 -0.96
CA ILE A 89 6.47 -10.21 -0.66
C ILE A 89 5.02 -10.14 -1.17
N GLN A 90 4.41 -8.98 -1.16
CA GLN A 90 3.04 -8.81 -1.66
C GLN A 90 2.91 -8.89 -3.19
N VAL A 91 4.02 -8.93 -3.92
CA VAL A 91 3.99 -9.13 -5.39
C VAL A 91 3.54 -10.54 -5.76
N TYR A 92 3.75 -11.52 -4.88
CA TYR A 92 3.42 -12.92 -5.14
C TYR A 92 1.95 -13.22 -4.96
N LYS A 93 1.43 -14.16 -5.76
CA LYS A 93 0.09 -14.72 -5.63
C LYS A 93 -0.03 -15.58 -4.37
N GLY A 94 -1.23 -15.64 -3.79
CA GLY A 94 -1.53 -16.42 -2.58
C GLY A 94 -0.95 -15.80 -1.30
N LEU A 95 -1.17 -16.48 -0.19
CA LEU A 95 -0.76 -16.06 1.15
C LEU A 95 -1.19 -14.61 1.47
N ASP A 96 -2.45 -14.29 1.17
CA ASP A 96 -2.95 -12.91 1.27
C ASP A 96 -3.08 -12.47 2.73
N ILE A 97 -3.43 -13.41 3.63
CA ILE A 97 -3.47 -13.17 5.07
C ILE A 97 -2.05 -12.98 5.60
N LEU A 98 -1.16 -13.95 5.34
CA LEU A 98 0.22 -13.94 5.82
C LEU A 98 0.98 -12.69 5.39
N THR A 99 0.82 -12.29 4.14
CA THR A 99 1.52 -11.13 3.57
C THR A 99 0.78 -9.82 3.83
N ASN A 100 -0.40 -9.88 4.46
CA ASN A 100 -1.25 -8.74 4.78
C ASN A 100 -1.55 -7.87 3.55
N LYS A 101 -1.96 -8.52 2.45
CA LYS A 101 -2.43 -7.79 1.28
C LYS A 101 -3.74 -7.08 1.59
N VAL A 102 -3.93 -5.91 1.01
CA VAL A 102 -5.21 -5.18 1.12
C VAL A 102 -6.31 -5.95 0.39
N SER A 103 -7.41 -6.19 1.08
CA SER A 103 -8.60 -6.82 0.51
C SER A 103 -9.30 -5.91 -0.50
N GLU A 104 -10.14 -6.46 -1.37
CA GLU A 104 -10.94 -5.67 -2.32
C GLU A 104 -11.80 -4.61 -1.62
N THR A 105 -12.37 -4.95 -0.45
CA THR A 105 -13.16 -4.01 0.35
C THR A 105 -12.31 -2.85 0.85
N GLU A 106 -11.09 -3.13 1.33
CA GLU A 106 -10.18 -2.10 1.83
C GLU A 106 -9.66 -1.19 0.72
N ARG A 107 -9.52 -1.70 -0.52
CA ARG A 107 -9.08 -0.90 -1.68
C ARG A 107 -10.06 0.20 -2.05
N ARG A 108 -11.33 0.08 -1.71
CA ARG A 108 -12.39 1.08 -1.99
C ARG A 108 -12.44 1.49 -3.47
N GLY A 109 -12.23 0.53 -4.38
CA GLY A 109 -12.20 0.77 -5.82
C GLY A 109 -10.92 1.41 -6.36
N VAL A 110 -9.90 1.68 -5.51
CA VAL A 110 -8.61 2.22 -5.96
C VAL A 110 -7.79 1.13 -6.66
N PRO A 111 -7.37 1.34 -7.92
CA PRO A 111 -6.54 0.37 -8.63
C PRO A 111 -5.18 0.17 -7.94
N HIS A 112 -4.77 -1.10 -7.82
CA HIS A 112 -3.48 -1.50 -7.26
C HIS A 112 -2.69 -2.29 -8.30
N HIS A 113 -1.51 -1.78 -8.63
CA HIS A 113 -0.55 -2.42 -9.52
C HIS A 113 0.51 -3.17 -8.72
N LEU A 114 1.09 -4.21 -9.29
CA LEU A 114 2.17 -5.02 -8.71
C LEU A 114 1.76 -5.71 -7.39
N LEU A 115 0.51 -6.08 -7.25
CA LEU A 115 -0.03 -6.79 -6.11
C LEU A 115 -0.52 -8.17 -6.54
N GLY A 116 0.08 -9.26 -6.01
CA GLY A 116 -0.39 -10.62 -6.26
C GLY A 116 -0.33 -11.07 -7.72
N PHE A 117 0.74 -10.76 -8.46
CA PHE A 117 0.82 -11.07 -9.90
C PHE A 117 1.97 -12.02 -10.29
N VAL A 118 2.96 -12.23 -9.40
CA VAL A 118 4.11 -13.13 -9.59
C VAL A 118 3.78 -14.51 -9.02
N GLU A 119 4.20 -15.58 -9.70
CA GLU A 119 4.02 -16.94 -9.15
C GLU A 119 4.91 -17.15 -7.91
N PRO A 120 4.46 -17.95 -6.92
CA PRO A 120 5.14 -18.10 -5.62
C PRO A 120 6.62 -18.49 -5.70
N GLY A 121 6.98 -19.38 -6.65
CA GLY A 121 8.34 -19.89 -6.83
C GLY A 121 9.24 -19.02 -7.71
N GLU A 122 8.72 -17.97 -8.34
CA GLU A 122 9.52 -17.12 -9.20
C GLU A 122 10.37 -16.15 -8.39
N GLU A 123 11.52 -15.78 -8.96
CA GLU A 123 12.32 -14.70 -8.37
C GLU A 123 11.84 -13.35 -8.93
N PHE A 124 11.65 -12.38 -8.04
CA PHE A 124 11.31 -11.01 -8.40
C PHE A 124 12.38 -10.07 -7.86
N THR A 125 13.18 -9.54 -8.77
CA THR A 125 14.36 -8.74 -8.48
C THR A 125 14.05 -7.23 -8.40
N PRO A 126 14.96 -6.39 -7.84
CA PRO A 126 14.83 -4.94 -7.94
C PRO A 126 14.78 -4.42 -9.39
N GLN A 127 15.43 -5.13 -10.33
CA GLN A 127 15.35 -4.82 -11.77
C GLN A 127 13.95 -5.04 -12.33
N ASP A 128 13.33 -6.18 -11.99
CA ASP A 128 11.97 -6.48 -12.41
C ASP A 128 10.98 -5.45 -11.84
N PHE A 129 11.13 -5.13 -10.55
CA PHE A 129 10.36 -4.08 -9.91
C PHE A 129 10.45 -2.76 -10.69
N ARG A 130 11.66 -2.30 -10.99
CA ARG A 130 11.88 -1.07 -11.73
C ARG A 130 11.18 -1.08 -13.10
N ASN A 131 11.32 -2.17 -13.85
CA ASN A 131 10.71 -2.32 -15.17
C ASN A 131 9.18 -2.27 -15.10
N HIS A 132 8.59 -2.96 -14.12
CA HIS A 132 7.14 -2.99 -13.92
C HIS A 132 6.60 -1.63 -13.43
N VAL A 133 7.31 -0.95 -12.52
CA VAL A 133 6.91 0.38 -12.05
C VAL A 133 6.91 1.38 -13.21
N HIS A 134 7.92 1.39 -14.06
CA HIS A 134 7.93 2.30 -15.21
C HIS A 134 6.76 2.08 -16.17
N LYS A 135 6.36 0.80 -16.39
CA LYS A 135 5.17 0.48 -17.19
C LYS A 135 3.90 0.97 -16.53
N ALA A 136 3.74 0.70 -15.23
CA ALA A 136 2.58 1.14 -14.45
C ALA A 136 2.49 2.68 -14.41
N MET A 137 3.59 3.37 -14.15
CA MET A 137 3.60 4.84 -14.14
C MET A 137 3.18 5.45 -15.48
N LYS A 138 3.66 4.92 -16.60
CA LYS A 138 3.24 5.39 -17.93
C LYS A 138 1.73 5.23 -18.13
N HIS A 139 1.18 4.11 -17.71
CA HIS A 139 -0.26 3.85 -17.79
C HIS A 139 -1.05 4.82 -16.92
N ILE A 140 -0.70 4.94 -15.64
CA ILE A 140 -1.38 5.80 -14.66
C ILE A 140 -1.37 7.26 -15.13
N ILE A 141 -0.20 7.77 -15.47
CA ILE A 141 -0.04 9.16 -15.94
C ILE A 141 -0.74 9.39 -17.28
N GLY A 142 -0.70 8.40 -18.18
CA GLY A 142 -1.41 8.46 -19.46
C GLY A 142 -2.92 8.57 -19.31
N ASN A 143 -3.47 8.05 -18.21
CA ASN A 143 -4.88 8.18 -17.84
C ASN A 143 -5.19 9.47 -17.05
N GLY A 144 -4.22 10.34 -16.84
CA GLY A 144 -4.38 11.56 -16.05
C GLY A 144 -4.37 11.35 -14.54
N ASN A 145 -4.03 10.14 -14.05
CA ASN A 145 -4.03 9.79 -12.64
C ASN A 145 -2.64 10.02 -12.01
N THR A 146 -2.62 10.15 -10.67
CA THR A 146 -1.39 10.32 -9.89
C THR A 146 -0.82 8.96 -9.48
N PRO A 147 0.44 8.62 -9.81
CA PRO A 147 1.08 7.40 -9.32
C PRO A 147 1.48 7.54 -7.85
N ILE A 148 1.06 6.57 -7.01
CA ILE A 148 1.38 6.49 -5.59
C ILE A 148 2.11 5.18 -5.33
N ILE A 149 3.42 5.23 -5.07
CA ILE A 149 4.26 4.08 -4.79
C ILE A 149 4.28 3.83 -3.28
N ALA A 150 3.74 2.70 -2.83
CA ALA A 150 3.59 2.42 -1.41
C ALA A 150 4.07 1.02 -1.03
N GLY A 151 4.86 0.92 0.04
CA GLY A 151 5.30 -0.38 0.56
C GLY A 151 6.46 -0.31 1.54
N GLY A 152 6.87 -1.49 2.04
CA GLY A 152 7.93 -1.62 3.04
C GLY A 152 9.31 -1.95 2.48
N SER A 153 9.42 -2.24 1.18
CA SER A 153 10.68 -2.67 0.57
C SER A 153 11.52 -1.49 0.07
N ASN A 154 12.08 -0.74 1.03
CA ASN A 154 12.84 0.49 0.76
C ASN A 154 14.03 0.30 -0.22
N ARG A 155 14.60 -0.92 -0.33
CA ARG A 155 15.63 -1.24 -1.34
C ARG A 155 15.08 -1.21 -2.76
N TYR A 156 13.83 -1.61 -2.96
CA TYR A 156 13.18 -1.54 -4.27
C TYR A 156 12.95 -0.08 -4.68
N ILE A 157 12.49 0.73 -3.73
CA ILE A 157 12.29 2.17 -3.95
C ILE A 157 13.62 2.86 -4.21
N GLU A 158 14.67 2.53 -3.44
CA GLU A 158 16.02 3.06 -3.66
C GLU A 158 16.54 2.69 -5.07
N ALA A 159 16.41 1.42 -5.47
CA ALA A 159 16.83 0.97 -6.80
C ALA A 159 16.03 1.67 -7.92
N LEU A 160 14.76 1.99 -7.71
CA LEU A 160 13.97 2.75 -8.67
C LEU A 160 14.46 4.19 -8.80
N VAL A 161 14.75 4.86 -7.68
CA VAL A 161 15.00 6.30 -7.64
C VAL A 161 16.47 6.64 -7.90
N GLU A 162 17.41 5.81 -7.40
CA GLU A 162 18.85 6.10 -7.43
C GLU A 162 19.63 5.40 -8.56
N ASP A 163 19.08 4.35 -9.16
CA ASP A 163 19.77 3.68 -10.26
C ASP A 163 19.82 4.60 -11.49
N PRO A 164 21.04 4.93 -12.00
CA PRO A 164 21.19 5.78 -13.17
C PRO A 164 20.45 5.26 -14.42
N LEU A 165 20.32 3.94 -14.54
CA LEU A 165 19.59 3.31 -15.65
C LEU A 165 18.08 3.54 -15.55
N SER A 166 17.57 3.83 -14.36
CA SER A 166 16.16 4.16 -14.14
C SER A 166 15.78 5.50 -14.75
N LYS A 167 16.68 6.47 -14.76
CA LYS A 167 16.40 7.87 -15.13
C LYS A 167 15.16 8.44 -14.44
N PHE A 168 14.87 7.93 -13.23
CA PHE A 168 13.64 8.28 -12.53
C PHE A 168 13.58 9.78 -12.23
N LYS A 169 14.63 10.32 -11.63
CA LYS A 169 14.75 11.75 -11.28
C LYS A 169 14.79 12.69 -12.50
N ASP A 170 15.13 12.16 -13.68
CA ASP A 170 15.10 12.95 -14.90
C ASP A 170 13.67 13.16 -15.41
N ASN A 171 12.83 12.14 -15.26
CA ASN A 171 11.47 12.11 -15.80
C ASN A 171 10.40 12.53 -14.79
N TYR A 172 10.64 12.29 -13.49
CA TYR A 172 9.64 12.45 -12.43
C TYR A 172 10.16 13.33 -11.29
N ASP A 173 9.22 13.97 -10.60
CA ASP A 173 9.45 14.75 -9.38
C ASP A 173 8.91 13.97 -8.17
N PRO A 174 9.80 13.27 -7.40
CA PRO A 174 9.36 12.43 -6.29
C PRO A 174 8.99 13.25 -5.05
N CYS A 175 7.82 12.96 -4.48
CA CYS A 175 7.39 13.44 -3.18
C CYS A 175 7.41 12.27 -2.18
N PHE A 176 8.27 12.32 -1.17
CA PHE A 176 8.43 11.25 -0.20
C PHE A 176 7.69 11.58 1.10
N LEU A 177 6.65 10.81 1.40
CA LEU A 177 5.91 10.83 2.67
C LEU A 177 6.41 9.68 3.54
N TRP A 178 6.89 9.99 4.74
CA TRP A 178 7.34 8.98 5.71
C TRP A 178 6.34 8.89 6.86
N VAL A 179 5.56 7.81 6.89
CA VAL A 179 4.66 7.49 8.01
C VAL A 179 5.47 6.86 9.12
N ASP A 180 5.54 7.55 10.23
CA ASP A 180 6.31 7.14 11.42
C ASP A 180 5.39 6.96 12.62
N VAL A 181 5.74 6.01 13.50
CA VAL A 181 5.02 5.69 14.73
C VAL A 181 6.04 5.36 15.81
N ALA A 182 5.83 5.81 17.04
CA ALA A 182 6.69 5.49 18.18
C ALA A 182 6.86 3.97 18.34
N LEU A 183 8.12 3.52 18.49
CA LEU A 183 8.48 2.10 18.46
C LEU A 183 7.69 1.22 19.44
N PRO A 184 7.47 1.60 20.71
CA PRO A 184 6.69 0.75 21.62
C PRO A 184 5.27 0.48 21.08
N ILE A 185 4.58 1.52 20.65
CA ILE A 185 3.23 1.41 20.08
C ILE A 185 3.23 0.59 18.79
N LEU A 186 4.26 0.77 17.97
CA LEU A 186 4.42 0.05 16.71
C LEU A 186 4.65 -1.44 16.93
N PHE A 187 5.46 -1.82 17.95
CA PHE A 187 5.72 -3.22 18.29
C PHE A 187 4.44 -3.91 18.79
N ASP A 188 3.69 -3.25 19.68
CA ASP A 188 2.42 -3.77 20.18
C ASP A 188 1.40 -3.96 19.05
N ARG A 189 1.32 -2.98 18.14
CA ARG A 189 0.47 -3.08 16.97
C ARG A 189 0.89 -4.20 16.02
N ALA A 190 2.18 -4.38 15.80
CA ALA A 190 2.71 -5.45 14.95
C ALA A 190 2.43 -6.83 15.56
N ALA A 191 2.57 -6.97 16.88
CA ALA A 191 2.22 -8.21 17.58
C ALA A 191 0.73 -8.51 17.49
N LYS A 192 -0.13 -7.52 17.76
CA LYS A 192 -1.59 -7.65 17.63
C LYS A 192 -2.02 -8.03 16.21
N ARG A 193 -1.35 -7.48 15.18
CA ARG A 193 -1.64 -7.84 13.79
C ARG A 193 -1.35 -9.30 13.49
N VAL A 194 -0.31 -9.89 14.11
CA VAL A 194 -0.07 -11.33 13.99
C VAL A 194 -1.23 -12.13 14.60
N ASP A 195 -1.76 -11.69 15.75
CA ASP A 195 -2.93 -12.32 16.35
C ASP A 195 -4.18 -12.19 15.44
N GLU A 196 -4.42 -11.02 14.87
CA GLU A 196 -5.50 -10.78 13.90
C GLU A 196 -5.36 -11.67 12.64
N MET A 197 -4.14 -11.92 12.16
CA MET A 197 -3.87 -12.86 11.05
C MET A 197 -4.17 -14.31 11.44
N LEU A 198 -3.84 -14.72 12.67
CA LEU A 198 -4.16 -16.06 13.17
C LEU A 198 -5.67 -16.28 13.23
N ASP A 199 -6.41 -15.29 13.75
CA ASP A 199 -7.88 -15.31 13.81
C ASP A 199 -8.50 -15.35 12.40
N ALA A 200 -7.86 -14.71 11.42
CA ALA A 200 -8.27 -14.75 10.02
C ALA A 200 -7.94 -16.06 9.28
N GLY A 201 -7.25 -17.01 9.93
CA GLY A 201 -6.95 -18.32 9.36
C GLY A 201 -5.57 -18.48 8.74
N LEU A 202 -4.60 -17.68 9.15
CA LEU A 202 -3.21 -17.69 8.65
C LEU A 202 -2.61 -19.12 8.64
N VAL A 203 -2.80 -19.90 9.72
CA VAL A 203 -2.23 -21.26 9.82
C VAL A 203 -2.76 -22.17 8.70
N ASN A 204 -4.06 -22.07 8.40
CA ASN A 204 -4.66 -22.86 7.31
C ASN A 204 -4.19 -22.39 5.93
N GLU A 205 -4.04 -21.07 5.75
CA GLU A 205 -3.54 -20.51 4.51
C GLU A 205 -2.11 -21.01 4.22
N VAL A 206 -1.22 -20.97 5.20
CA VAL A 206 0.18 -21.45 5.05
C VAL A 206 0.20 -22.95 4.86
N ARG A 207 -0.62 -23.73 5.61
CA ARG A 207 -0.72 -25.19 5.46
C ARG A 207 -1.05 -25.61 4.03
N CYS A 208 -1.95 -24.90 3.36
CA CYS A 208 -2.34 -25.20 1.97
C CYS A 208 -1.19 -25.05 0.97
N MET A 209 -0.18 -24.27 1.30
CA MET A 209 0.98 -24.02 0.44
C MET A 209 2.27 -24.67 0.97
N PHE A 210 2.22 -25.30 2.13
CA PHE A 210 3.39 -25.89 2.76
C PHE A 210 3.91 -27.11 1.96
N ILE A 211 5.21 -27.13 1.71
CA ILE A 211 5.94 -28.23 1.09
C ILE A 211 7.12 -28.56 2.00
N PRO A 212 7.25 -29.81 2.52
CA PRO A 212 8.36 -30.20 3.37
C PRO A 212 9.73 -29.98 2.71
N GLY A 213 10.68 -29.43 3.48
CA GLY A 213 12.04 -29.17 2.98
C GLY A 213 12.16 -28.08 1.95
N MET A 214 11.19 -27.18 1.89
CA MET A 214 11.19 -26.04 0.98
C MET A 214 12.36 -25.09 1.25
N ASP A 215 12.93 -24.54 0.19
CA ASP A 215 13.93 -23.47 0.31
C ASP A 215 13.28 -22.14 0.66
N HIS A 216 13.51 -21.64 1.87
CA HIS A 216 13.03 -20.37 2.36
C HIS A 216 13.89 -19.16 1.92
N SER A 217 14.87 -19.34 1.07
CA SER A 217 15.76 -18.25 0.61
C SER A 217 15.17 -17.44 -0.54
N SER A 218 14.16 -17.95 -1.26
CA SER A 218 13.64 -17.36 -2.50
C SER A 218 12.12 -17.15 -2.49
N GLY A 219 11.63 -16.37 -3.42
CA GLY A 219 10.21 -16.15 -3.68
C GLY A 219 9.41 -15.70 -2.46
N ILE A 220 8.16 -16.15 -2.37
CA ILE A 220 7.25 -15.89 -1.25
C ILE A 220 7.67 -16.67 0.01
N TRP A 221 8.44 -17.76 -0.15
CA TRP A 221 8.80 -18.70 0.91
C TRP A 221 9.65 -18.08 2.03
N ARG A 222 10.26 -16.91 1.77
CA ARG A 222 10.98 -16.11 2.78
C ARG A 222 10.08 -15.16 3.58
N ALA A 223 8.76 -15.23 3.40
CA ALA A 223 7.82 -14.44 4.19
C ALA A 223 7.84 -14.88 5.65
N ILE A 224 7.86 -13.92 6.57
CA ILE A 224 7.73 -14.20 8.01
C ILE A 224 6.41 -14.93 8.22
N GLY A 225 6.46 -16.07 8.88
CA GLY A 225 5.37 -16.99 9.14
C GLY A 225 5.52 -18.33 8.44
N ILE A 226 6.27 -18.44 7.34
CA ILE A 226 6.51 -19.73 6.68
C ILE A 226 7.60 -20.50 7.40
N PRO A 227 8.84 -19.98 7.54
CA PRO A 227 9.89 -20.71 8.25
C PRO A 227 9.55 -20.95 9.74
N GLU A 228 8.85 -19.99 10.36
CA GLU A 228 8.52 -20.10 11.78
C GLU A 228 7.44 -21.16 12.07
N LEU A 229 6.54 -21.43 11.12
CA LEU A 229 5.50 -22.44 11.25
C LEU A 229 5.91 -23.82 10.68
N GLU A 230 7.03 -23.91 9.97
CA GLU A 230 7.50 -25.19 9.39
C GLU A 230 7.61 -26.31 10.42
N PRO A 231 8.22 -26.12 11.63
CA PRO A 231 8.32 -27.19 12.63
C PRO A 231 6.94 -27.72 13.08
N TYR A 232 5.94 -26.84 13.13
CA TYR A 232 4.56 -27.22 13.45
C TYR A 232 3.96 -28.11 12.35
N PHE A 233 4.08 -27.73 11.08
CA PHE A 233 3.55 -28.51 9.97
C PHE A 233 4.28 -29.85 9.79
N GLN A 234 5.57 -29.87 10.07
CA GLN A 234 6.33 -31.11 10.06
C GLN A 234 5.85 -32.06 11.16
N ALA A 235 5.60 -31.58 12.38
CA ALA A 235 5.03 -32.35 13.47
C ALA A 235 3.59 -32.83 13.16
N GLU A 236 2.78 -32.07 12.44
CA GLU A 236 1.47 -32.53 11.95
C GLU A 236 1.62 -33.73 11.00
N MET A 237 2.57 -33.69 10.07
CA MET A 237 2.82 -34.78 9.12
C MET A 237 3.37 -36.05 9.79
N GLU A 238 4.21 -35.88 10.80
CA GLU A 238 4.79 -36.96 11.60
C GLU A 238 3.81 -37.54 12.63
N MET A 239 2.56 -37.05 12.66
CA MET A 239 1.52 -37.46 13.62
C MET A 239 1.95 -37.30 15.08
N ALA A 240 2.72 -36.26 15.39
CA ALA A 240 3.12 -35.93 16.76
C ALA A 240 1.90 -35.71 17.65
N ASP A 241 2.10 -35.86 18.95
CA ASP A 241 1.02 -35.66 19.93
C ASP A 241 0.57 -34.18 19.98
N GLU A 242 -0.66 -33.95 20.45
CA GLU A 242 -1.28 -32.62 20.47
C GLU A 242 -0.52 -31.60 21.32
N LEU A 243 0.15 -32.05 22.39
CA LEU A 243 0.93 -31.16 23.23
C LEU A 243 2.17 -30.65 22.49
N THR A 244 2.88 -31.53 21.80
CA THR A 244 4.03 -31.19 20.96
C THR A 244 3.62 -30.22 19.85
N LYS A 245 2.56 -30.51 19.12
CA LYS A 245 2.03 -29.62 18.08
C LYS A 245 1.68 -28.24 18.62
N LYS A 246 1.00 -28.16 19.77
CA LYS A 246 0.66 -26.90 20.42
C LYS A 246 1.91 -26.10 20.82
N ILE A 247 2.92 -26.73 21.41
CA ILE A 247 4.17 -26.05 21.79
C ILE A 247 4.87 -25.49 20.55
N LEU A 248 4.93 -26.25 19.46
CA LEU A 248 5.58 -25.80 18.22
C LEU A 248 4.81 -24.64 17.56
N LEU A 249 3.49 -24.70 17.56
CA LEU A 249 2.66 -23.58 17.05
C LEU A 249 2.86 -22.31 17.88
N ASP A 250 2.78 -22.40 19.21
CA ASP A 250 2.98 -21.26 20.11
C ASP A 250 4.39 -20.66 19.94
N THR A 251 5.40 -21.50 19.75
CA THR A 251 6.79 -21.11 19.48
C THR A 251 6.90 -20.36 18.17
N GLY A 252 6.35 -20.91 17.08
CA GLY A 252 6.36 -20.28 15.77
C GLY A 252 5.67 -18.90 15.76
N ILE A 253 4.52 -18.80 16.44
CA ILE A 253 3.80 -17.51 16.61
C ILE A 253 4.68 -16.47 17.34
N LYS A 254 5.36 -16.89 18.40
CA LYS A 254 6.27 -16.02 19.14
C LYS A 254 7.43 -15.55 18.26
N GLU A 255 8.02 -16.45 17.49
CA GLU A 255 9.11 -16.13 16.55
C GLU A 255 8.65 -15.19 15.44
N MET A 256 7.45 -15.38 14.88
CA MET A 256 6.84 -14.45 13.93
C MET A 256 6.75 -13.02 14.47
N LYS A 257 6.29 -12.87 15.72
CA LYS A 257 6.21 -11.56 16.39
C LYS A 257 7.59 -10.92 16.55
N GLU A 258 8.59 -11.69 17.00
CA GLU A 258 9.96 -11.19 17.16
C GLU A 258 10.64 -10.87 15.82
N ASN A 259 10.47 -11.69 14.79
CA ASN A 259 11.02 -11.43 13.47
C ASN A 259 10.34 -10.22 12.80
N THR A 260 9.06 -9.97 13.08
CA THR A 260 8.36 -8.75 12.66
C THR A 260 8.96 -7.51 13.34
N LYS A 261 9.32 -7.55 14.62
CA LYS A 261 10.03 -6.45 15.31
C LYS A 261 11.39 -6.17 14.64
N LYS A 262 12.18 -7.22 14.40
CA LYS A 262 13.47 -7.10 13.69
C LYS A 262 13.30 -6.50 12.30
N LEU A 263 12.22 -6.86 11.57
CA LEU A 263 11.89 -6.26 10.28
C LEU A 263 11.60 -4.77 10.39
N ILE A 264 10.82 -4.35 11.39
CA ILE A 264 10.51 -2.93 11.67
C ILE A 264 11.81 -2.15 11.86
N GLU A 265 12.71 -2.63 12.73
CA GLU A 265 13.99 -1.96 13.00
C GLU A 265 14.86 -1.86 11.74
N LYS A 266 14.92 -2.93 10.94
CA LYS A 266 15.67 -2.96 9.67
C LYS A 266 15.08 -1.95 8.66
N GLN A 267 13.77 -1.87 8.55
CA GLN A 267 13.10 -0.92 7.66
C GLN A 267 13.34 0.52 8.12
N LEU A 268 13.24 0.79 9.43
CA LEU A 268 13.46 2.11 10.00
C LEU A 268 14.91 2.59 9.81
N ARG A 269 15.91 1.71 10.05
CA ARG A 269 17.32 2.02 9.75
C ARG A 269 17.50 2.40 8.29
N LYS A 270 16.86 1.67 7.36
CA LYS A 270 16.97 1.97 5.93
C LYS A 270 16.33 3.31 5.56
N ILE A 271 15.17 3.64 6.11
CA ILE A 271 14.53 4.95 5.88
C ILE A 271 15.43 6.09 6.36
N ARG A 272 16.02 5.95 7.56
CA ARG A 272 16.97 6.95 8.09
C ARG A 272 18.22 7.10 7.23
N CYS A 273 18.75 5.99 6.70
CA CYS A 273 19.86 6.01 5.74
C CYS A 273 19.49 6.77 4.46
N LEU A 274 18.30 6.57 3.90
CA LEU A 274 17.82 7.30 2.71
C LEU A 274 17.74 8.81 2.98
N ALA A 275 17.29 9.22 4.15
CA ALA A 275 17.24 10.63 4.54
C ALA A 275 18.65 11.23 4.74
N ASN A 276 19.48 10.59 5.56
CA ASN A 276 20.72 11.17 6.06
C ASN A 276 21.88 11.00 5.07
N GLU A 277 21.98 9.86 4.39
CA GLU A 277 23.13 9.52 3.53
C GLU A 277 22.84 9.77 2.05
N LYS A 278 21.57 9.61 1.63
CA LYS A 278 21.16 9.84 0.23
C LYS A 278 20.52 11.21 0.01
N GLY A 279 20.32 11.98 1.08
CA GLY A 279 19.78 13.33 1.00
C GLY A 279 18.31 13.40 0.56
N TRP A 280 17.52 12.34 0.79
CA TRP A 280 16.11 12.36 0.43
C TRP A 280 15.33 13.31 1.32
N LYS A 281 14.56 14.21 0.72
CA LYS A 281 13.67 15.12 1.45
C LYS A 281 12.41 14.37 1.86
N LEU A 282 12.42 13.78 3.06
CA LEU A 282 11.27 13.05 3.60
C LEU A 282 10.33 13.99 4.36
N HIS A 283 9.05 13.98 3.99
CA HIS A 283 7.99 14.62 4.76
C HIS A 283 7.50 13.63 5.81
N ARG A 284 7.99 13.77 7.06
CA ARG A 284 7.62 12.88 8.17
C ARG A 284 6.20 13.18 8.64
N ILE A 285 5.37 12.15 8.70
CA ILE A 285 4.01 12.16 9.24
C ILE A 285 4.01 11.29 10.50
N ASP A 286 3.93 11.90 11.67
CA ASP A 286 3.81 11.19 12.94
C ASP A 286 2.37 10.71 13.13
N ALA A 287 2.18 9.39 13.00
CA ALA A 287 0.88 8.73 13.16
C ALA A 287 0.68 8.12 14.55
N THR A 288 1.57 8.39 15.52
CA THR A 288 1.54 7.81 16.86
C THR A 288 0.19 8.03 17.55
N CYS A 289 -0.31 9.28 17.51
CA CYS A 289 -1.57 9.64 18.16
C CYS A 289 -2.81 8.91 17.61
N VAL A 290 -2.76 8.44 16.36
CA VAL A 290 -3.86 7.67 15.76
C VAL A 290 -4.03 6.32 16.48
N TYR A 291 -2.94 5.73 16.92
CA TYR A 291 -2.94 4.42 17.55
C TYR A 291 -3.13 4.50 19.07
N GLU A 292 -2.67 5.57 19.72
CA GLU A 292 -2.92 5.83 21.14
C GLU A 292 -4.41 6.03 21.44
N ARG A 293 -5.13 6.74 20.57
CA ARG A 293 -6.57 6.99 20.74
C ARG A 293 -7.38 5.72 20.60
N ASN A 294 -7.04 4.85 19.67
CA ASN A 294 -7.72 3.57 19.46
C ASN A 294 -7.49 2.56 20.61
N GLY A 295 -6.45 2.74 21.42
CA GLY A 295 -6.17 1.93 22.62
C GLY A 295 -6.95 2.36 23.87
N LYS A 296 -7.48 3.58 23.90
CA LYS A 296 -8.23 4.13 25.08
C LYS A 296 -9.76 4.00 24.98
N SER A 297 -10.29 3.47 23.88
CA SER A 297 -11.74 3.31 23.67
C SER A 297 -12.21 1.85 23.84
N ARG A 298 -11.68 1.15 24.86
CA ARG A 298 -12.20 -0.15 25.31
C ARG A 298 -12.35 -0.17 26.81
#